data_6dca28baad77d9f33bace7908325eeef
#
_entry.id   6dca28baad77d9f33bace7908325eeef
#
_cell.length_a   1.000
_cell.length_b   1.000
_cell.length_c   1.000
_cell.angle_alpha   90.00
_cell.angle_beta   90.00
_cell.angle_gamma   90.00
#
_symmetry.space_group_name_H-M   'P 1'
#
loop_
_entity.id
_entity.type
_entity.pdbx_description
1 polymer ?
#
loop_
_entity_poly.entity_id
_entity_poly.type
_entity_poly.pdbx_seq_one_letter_code
_entity_poly.pdbx_strand_id
1 'polypeptide(L)'
;NKLVLELREVTKNKEKLRKNLLELTEYTHLLKVTQSFIQRSTELESCIQSAYEELPSFDLDPLVEYNCLHRLEAKLGFISGLVHRAKVEAFEKMLWRVCRGNTIVSYSEVEECLEDPDTGELTKCFVFLISYWGEQIGQKVKKICDCYH
;
A
#
# COMPACT_ATOMS: atom_id res chain seq x y z
N ASN A 1 -7.01 -32.50 -34.65
CA ASN A 1 -7.80 -31.42 -35.25
C ASN A 1 -7.09 -30.10 -35.07
N LYS A 2 -6.51 -29.56 -36.13
CA LYS A 2 -5.69 -28.35 -36.12
C LYS A 2 -6.46 -27.13 -35.54
N LEU A 3 -7.73 -27.00 -35.95
CA LEU A 3 -8.62 -25.93 -35.46
C LEU A 3 -8.83 -25.94 -33.93
N VAL A 4 -8.91 -27.11 -33.33
CA VAL A 4 -9.08 -27.24 -31.86
C VAL A 4 -7.81 -26.79 -31.10
N LEU A 5 -6.65 -27.08 -31.66
CA LEU A 5 -5.37 -26.64 -31.09
C LEU A 5 -5.19 -25.13 -31.20
N GLU A 6 -5.52 -24.56 -32.34
CA GLU A 6 -5.49 -23.12 -32.57
C GLU A 6 -6.47 -22.38 -31.62
N LEU A 7 -7.67 -22.91 -31.43
CA LEU A 7 -8.67 -22.37 -30.53
C LEU A 7 -8.18 -22.38 -29.05
N ARG A 8 -7.56 -23.48 -28.63
CA ARG A 8 -6.99 -23.59 -27.29
C ARG A 8 -5.85 -22.59 -27.05
N GLU A 9 -5.00 -22.42 -28.07
CA GLU A 9 -3.90 -21.46 -28.00
C GLU A 9 -4.41 -20.01 -27.90
N VAL A 10 -5.41 -19.64 -28.70
CA VAL A 10 -6.06 -18.34 -28.67
C VAL A 10 -6.72 -18.09 -27.30
N THR A 11 -7.42 -19.09 -26.77
CA THR A 11 -8.06 -18.99 -25.44
C THR A 11 -7.03 -18.79 -24.35
N LYS A 12 -5.95 -19.56 -24.37
CA LYS A 12 -4.85 -19.42 -23.42
C LYS A 12 -4.18 -18.04 -23.50
N ASN A 13 -3.97 -17.52 -24.70
CA ASN A 13 -3.42 -16.18 -24.90
C ASN A 13 -4.38 -15.10 -24.40
N LYS A 14 -5.68 -15.26 -24.60
CA LYS A 14 -6.71 -14.36 -24.09
C LYS A 14 -6.70 -14.30 -22.55
N GLU A 15 -6.62 -15.43 -21.88
CA GLU A 15 -6.54 -15.51 -20.43
C GLU A 15 -5.26 -14.84 -19.91
N LYS A 16 -4.13 -15.08 -20.55
CA LYS A 16 -2.86 -14.44 -20.22
C LYS A 16 -2.93 -12.91 -20.38
N LEU A 17 -3.54 -12.43 -21.46
CA LEU A 17 -3.71 -10.99 -21.69
C LEU A 17 -4.65 -10.36 -20.66
N ARG A 18 -5.73 -11.03 -20.27
CA ARG A 18 -6.64 -10.58 -19.22
C ARG A 18 -5.91 -10.44 -17.88
N LYS A 19 -5.10 -11.43 -17.51
CA LYS A 19 -4.31 -11.41 -16.29
C LYS A 19 -3.30 -10.26 -16.29
N ASN A 20 -2.60 -10.07 -17.42
CA ASN A 20 -1.65 -8.96 -17.55
C ASN A 20 -2.36 -7.60 -17.48
N LEU A 21 -3.53 -7.46 -18.07
CA LEU A 21 -4.33 -6.24 -17.99
C LEU A 21 -4.74 -5.94 -16.54
N LEU A 22 -5.18 -6.96 -15.82
CA LEU A 22 -5.53 -6.84 -14.40
C LEU A 22 -4.33 -6.35 -13.58
N GLU A 23 -3.18 -7.00 -13.71
CA GLU A 23 -1.94 -6.63 -13.02
C GLU A 23 -1.51 -5.18 -13.34
N LEU A 24 -1.60 -4.76 -14.60
CA LEU A 24 -1.29 -3.39 -15.00
C LEU A 24 -2.28 -2.37 -14.43
N THR A 25 -3.55 -2.70 -14.38
CA THR A 25 -4.61 -1.85 -13.79
C THR A 25 -4.38 -1.69 -12.30
N GLU A 26 -4.11 -2.77 -11.59
CA GLU A 26 -3.75 -2.76 -10.16
C GLU A 26 -2.52 -1.89 -9.91
N TYR A 27 -1.48 -2.07 -10.70
CA TYR A 27 -0.25 -1.29 -10.58
C TYR A 27 -0.47 0.21 -10.84
N THR A 28 -1.30 0.57 -11.79
CA THR A 28 -1.66 1.96 -12.08
C THR A 28 -2.39 2.61 -10.90
N HIS A 29 -3.33 1.91 -10.29
CA HIS A 29 -4.03 2.39 -9.10
C HIS A 29 -3.09 2.53 -7.90
N LEU A 30 -2.21 1.59 -7.68
CA LEU A 30 -1.17 1.66 -6.64
C LEU A 30 -0.27 2.87 -6.83
N LEU A 31 0.19 3.16 -8.04
CA LEU A 31 1.01 4.32 -8.35
C LEU A 31 0.28 5.63 -8.05
N LYS A 32 -0.98 5.76 -8.44
CA LYS A 32 -1.79 6.96 -8.17
C LYS A 32 -1.94 7.23 -6.68
N VAL A 33 -2.26 6.20 -5.90
CA VAL A 33 -2.42 6.32 -4.44
C VAL A 33 -1.08 6.64 -3.78
N THR A 34 -0.02 5.98 -4.16
CA THR A 34 1.34 6.23 -3.65
C THR A 34 1.79 7.64 -3.95
N GLN A 35 1.56 8.13 -5.17
CA GLN A 35 1.90 9.49 -5.56
C GLN A 35 1.16 10.53 -4.73
N SER A 36 -0.15 10.36 -4.53
CA SER A 36 -0.94 11.27 -3.70
C SER A 36 -0.51 11.27 -2.23
N PHE A 37 -0.07 10.13 -1.73
CA PHE A 37 0.44 10.01 -0.36
C PHE A 37 1.81 10.68 -0.19
N ILE A 38 2.73 10.47 -1.12
CA ILE A 38 4.05 11.14 -1.12
C ILE A 38 3.88 12.64 -1.18
N GLN A 39 2.96 13.13 -2.01
CA GLN A 39 2.67 14.56 -2.11
C GLN A 39 2.16 15.14 -0.78
N ARG A 40 1.24 14.47 -0.11
CA ARG A 40 0.76 14.86 1.22
C ARG A 40 1.86 14.81 2.29
N SER A 41 2.73 13.81 2.24
CA SER A 41 3.87 13.69 3.16
C SER A 41 4.85 14.84 2.99
N THR A 42 5.14 15.21 1.76
CA THR A 42 6.02 16.36 1.44
C THR A 42 5.42 17.69 1.91
N GLU A 43 4.11 17.88 1.73
CA GLU A 43 3.40 19.04 2.25
C GLU A 43 3.45 19.12 3.78
N LEU A 44 3.29 17.97 4.45
CA LEU A 44 3.35 17.87 5.90
C LEU A 44 4.76 18.16 6.43
N GLU A 45 5.79 17.63 5.80
CA GLU A 45 7.18 17.91 6.13
C GLU A 45 7.50 19.41 5.98
N SER A 46 7.02 20.02 4.89
CA SER A 46 7.16 21.46 4.66
C SER A 46 6.47 22.30 5.77
N CYS A 47 5.27 21.90 6.18
CA CYS A 47 4.55 22.55 7.28
C CYS A 47 5.27 22.39 8.62
N ILE A 48 5.82 21.21 8.89
CA ILE A 48 6.57 20.93 10.11
C ILE A 48 7.85 21.77 10.14
N GLN A 49 8.57 21.83 9.03
CA GLN A 49 9.80 22.61 8.92
C GLN A 49 9.54 24.10 9.09
N SER A 50 8.47 24.63 8.51
CA SER A 50 8.03 26.00 8.69
C SER A 50 7.66 26.31 10.14
N ALA A 51 7.00 25.39 10.84
CA ALA A 51 6.66 25.52 12.24
C ALA A 51 7.89 25.51 13.17
N TYR A 52 8.93 24.74 12.81
CA TYR A 52 10.20 24.74 13.53
C TYR A 52 10.98 26.04 13.40
N GLU A 53 10.91 26.71 12.26
CA GLU A 53 11.56 28.02 12.03
C GLU A 53 10.89 29.14 12.81
N GLU A 54 9.60 29.04 13.13
CA GLU A 54 8.85 30.03 13.93
C GLU A 54 8.95 29.83 15.44
N LEU A 55 9.46 28.69 15.92
CA LEU A 55 9.67 28.44 17.31
C LEU A 55 10.91 29.23 17.82
N PRO A 56 10.78 30.06 18.88
CA PRO A 56 11.94 30.67 19.50
C PRO A 56 12.86 29.54 19.96
N SER A 57 14.14 29.69 19.68
CA SER A 57 15.18 28.73 20.00
C SER A 57 15.19 28.42 21.50
N PHE A 58 14.41 27.43 21.91
CA PHE A 58 14.65 26.73 23.16
C PHE A 58 15.94 25.95 23.00
N ASP A 59 16.87 26.07 23.94
CA ASP A 59 18.07 25.25 24.05
C ASP A 59 17.68 23.77 24.21
N LEU A 60 17.25 23.16 23.13
CA LEU A 60 17.16 21.72 23.01
C LEU A 60 18.60 21.21 22.88
N ASP A 61 18.99 20.37 23.82
CA ASP A 61 20.27 19.68 23.82
C ASP A 61 20.50 19.07 22.40
N PRO A 62 21.59 19.37 21.69
CA PRO A 62 21.87 18.87 20.34
C PRO A 62 21.76 17.35 20.23
N LEU A 63 21.97 16.63 21.32
CA LEU A 63 21.81 15.18 21.42
C LEU A 63 20.33 14.73 21.33
N VAL A 64 19.41 15.52 21.87
CA VAL A 64 17.97 15.21 21.79
C VAL A 64 17.45 15.51 20.40
N GLU A 65 17.90 16.59 19.79
CA GLU A 65 17.56 16.95 18.40
C GLU A 65 18.11 15.91 17.42
N TYR A 66 19.35 15.47 17.57
CA TYR A 66 19.95 14.41 16.78
C TYR A 66 19.24 13.06 16.95
N ASN A 67 18.86 12.70 18.16
CA ASN A 67 18.10 11.47 18.42
C ASN A 67 16.66 11.53 17.89
N CYS A 68 16.01 12.69 17.93
CA CYS A 68 14.69 12.89 17.34
C CYS A 68 14.74 12.82 15.82
N LEU A 69 15.70 13.49 15.18
CA LEU A 69 15.93 13.42 13.73
C LEU A 69 16.31 12.00 13.30
N HIS A 70 17.19 11.33 14.02
CA HIS A 70 17.58 9.95 13.74
C HIS A 70 16.43 8.96 13.95
N ARG A 71 15.51 9.24 14.86
CA ARG A 71 14.27 8.46 15.02
C ARG A 71 13.28 8.72 13.89
N LEU A 72 13.21 9.93 13.37
CA LEU A 72 12.40 10.29 12.20
C LEU A 72 13.00 9.75 10.90
N GLU A 73 14.33 9.74 10.77
CA GLU A 73 15.04 9.09 9.68
C GLU A 73 15.10 7.58 9.82
N ALA A 74 14.91 7.02 11.01
CA ALA A 74 14.92 5.60 11.26
C ALA A 74 13.71 4.91 10.63
N LYS A 75 13.79 4.79 9.29
CA LYS A 75 13.15 3.76 8.49
C LYS A 75 11.63 3.70 8.62
N LEU A 76 10.98 4.78 8.23
CA LEU A 76 9.59 4.72 7.83
C LEU A 76 9.50 3.86 6.56
N GLY A 77 8.93 2.68 6.68
CA GLY A 77 8.67 1.81 5.54
C GLY A 77 7.25 1.94 5.06
N PHE A 78 7.04 1.63 3.79
CA PHE A 78 5.73 1.64 3.15
C PHE A 78 5.48 0.31 2.45
N ILE A 79 4.30 -0.23 2.62
CA ILE A 79 3.80 -1.38 1.86
C ILE A 79 2.44 -1.01 1.29
N SER A 80 2.27 -1.26 0.02
CA SER A 80 1.01 -1.03 -0.69
C SER A 80 0.53 -2.30 -1.37
N GLY A 81 -0.77 -2.41 -1.54
CA GLY A 81 -1.37 -3.56 -2.19
C GLY A 81 -2.87 -3.37 -2.41
N LEU A 82 -3.48 -4.40 -2.93
CA LEU A 82 -4.92 -4.50 -3.16
C LEU A 82 -5.53 -5.50 -2.19
N VAL A 83 -6.71 -5.17 -1.70
CA VAL A 83 -7.52 -6.06 -0.86
C VAL A 83 -8.97 -6.03 -1.31
N HIS A 84 -9.61 -7.19 -1.40
CA HIS A 84 -11.03 -7.29 -1.70
C HIS A 84 -11.86 -6.70 -0.56
N ARG A 85 -12.95 -6.01 -0.90
CA ARG A 85 -13.84 -5.40 0.08
C ARG A 85 -14.28 -6.36 1.19
N ALA A 86 -14.56 -7.61 0.86
CA ALA A 86 -14.98 -8.62 1.82
C ALA A 86 -13.89 -8.98 2.85
N LYS A 87 -12.63 -8.76 2.52
CA LYS A 87 -11.49 -9.10 3.37
C LYS A 87 -10.92 -7.91 4.15
N VAL A 88 -11.32 -6.68 3.83
CA VAL A 88 -10.78 -5.44 4.43
C VAL A 88 -10.88 -5.46 5.95
N GLU A 89 -12.03 -5.81 6.49
CA GLU A 89 -12.25 -5.81 7.94
C GLU A 89 -11.37 -6.84 8.66
N ALA A 90 -11.24 -8.04 8.12
CA ALA A 90 -10.37 -9.07 8.67
C ALA A 90 -8.90 -8.69 8.58
N PHE A 91 -8.50 -8.07 7.48
CA PHE A 91 -7.16 -7.55 7.25
C PHE A 91 -6.79 -6.45 8.26
N GLU A 92 -7.67 -5.49 8.47
CA GLU A 92 -7.49 -4.40 9.43
C GLU A 92 -7.38 -4.91 10.87
N LYS A 93 -8.24 -5.84 11.26
CA LYS A 93 -8.19 -6.49 12.58
C LYS A 93 -6.89 -7.25 12.81
N MET A 94 -6.41 -7.95 11.78
CA MET A 94 -5.15 -8.69 11.86
C MET A 94 -3.96 -7.74 11.99
N LEU A 95 -3.91 -6.68 11.22
CA LEU A 95 -2.88 -5.63 11.33
C LEU A 95 -2.85 -5.03 12.74
N TRP A 96 -4.00 -4.69 13.29
CA TRP A 96 -4.11 -4.14 14.62
C TRP A 96 -3.57 -5.09 15.69
N ARG A 97 -3.92 -6.38 15.61
CA ARG A 97 -3.47 -7.40 16.57
C ARG A 97 -1.97 -7.63 16.52
N VAL A 98 -1.39 -7.67 15.33
CA VAL A 98 0.03 -8.00 15.14
C VAL A 98 0.93 -6.79 15.38
N CYS A 99 0.52 -5.63 14.92
CA CYS A 99 1.34 -4.41 14.96
C CYS A 99 1.02 -3.50 16.16
N ARG A 100 -0.04 -3.77 16.90
CA ARG A 100 -0.46 -3.03 18.12
C ARG A 100 -0.48 -1.50 17.95
N GLY A 101 -0.98 -1.04 16.81
CA GLY A 101 -1.08 0.39 16.52
C GLY A 101 0.21 1.08 16.06
N ASN A 102 1.28 0.33 15.81
CA ASN A 102 2.54 0.87 15.26
C ASN A 102 2.53 1.03 13.73
N THR A 103 1.37 0.99 13.13
CA THR A 103 1.16 1.15 11.68
C THR A 103 0.04 2.14 11.43
N ILE A 104 0.18 2.88 10.34
CA ILE A 104 -0.87 3.75 9.82
C ILE A 104 -1.33 3.15 8.50
N VAL A 105 -2.62 2.89 8.38
CA VAL A 105 -3.23 2.31 7.18
C VAL A 105 -4.10 3.35 6.51
N SER A 106 -3.89 3.54 5.23
CA SER A 106 -4.71 4.40 4.38
C SER A 106 -5.34 3.55 3.27
N TYR A 107 -6.64 3.73 3.04
CA TYR A 107 -7.39 3.03 2.01
C TYR A 107 -7.89 4.01 0.95
N SER A 108 -7.91 3.55 -0.29
CA SER A 108 -8.56 4.24 -1.40
C SER A 108 -9.41 3.24 -2.17
N GLU A 109 -10.67 3.56 -2.38
CA GLU A 109 -11.57 2.72 -3.18
C GLU A 109 -11.14 2.80 -4.65
N VAL A 110 -11.07 1.65 -5.30
CA VAL A 110 -10.88 1.58 -6.75
C VAL A 110 -12.23 1.82 -7.40
N GLU A 111 -12.34 2.89 -8.20
CA GLU A 111 -13.58 3.29 -8.86
C GLU A 111 -14.06 2.24 -9.87
N GLU A 112 -13.12 1.55 -10.50
CA GLU A 112 -13.40 0.48 -11.44
C GLU A 112 -13.54 -0.86 -10.71
N CYS A 113 -14.66 -1.55 -10.93
CA CYS A 113 -14.82 -2.91 -10.47
C CYS A 113 -13.85 -3.82 -11.24
N LEU A 114 -13.04 -4.57 -10.50
CA LEU A 114 -12.16 -5.57 -11.09
C LEU A 114 -12.90 -6.91 -11.22
N GLU A 115 -12.81 -7.49 -12.39
CA GLU A 115 -13.37 -8.81 -12.65
C GLU A 115 -12.44 -9.87 -12.01
N ASP A 116 -13.00 -10.67 -11.11
CA ASP A 116 -12.28 -11.81 -10.55
C ASP A 116 -11.95 -12.81 -11.65
N PRO A 117 -10.69 -13.16 -11.86
CA PRO A 117 -10.30 -14.08 -12.94
C PRO A 117 -10.87 -15.49 -12.77
N ASP A 118 -11.20 -15.90 -11.56
CA ASP A 118 -11.69 -17.24 -11.25
C ASP A 118 -13.22 -17.34 -11.34
N THR A 119 -13.93 -16.33 -10.87
CA THR A 119 -15.41 -16.33 -10.79
C THR A 119 -16.08 -15.49 -11.87
N GLY A 120 -15.36 -14.54 -12.48
CA GLY A 120 -15.91 -13.57 -13.44
C GLY A 120 -16.83 -12.53 -12.80
N GLU A 121 -16.91 -12.47 -11.48
CA GLU A 121 -17.71 -11.48 -10.77
C GLU A 121 -16.97 -10.16 -10.66
N LEU A 122 -17.71 -9.07 -10.79
CA LEU A 122 -17.20 -7.71 -10.57
C LEU A 122 -17.11 -7.44 -9.06
N THR A 123 -15.92 -7.45 -8.54
CA THR A 123 -15.64 -7.18 -7.13
C THR A 123 -15.04 -5.81 -6.93
N LYS A 124 -15.50 -5.14 -5.89
CA LYS A 124 -14.89 -3.89 -5.43
C LYS A 124 -13.63 -4.19 -4.64
N CYS A 125 -12.55 -3.53 -5.01
CA CYS A 125 -11.27 -3.62 -4.34
C CYS A 125 -10.89 -2.28 -3.72
N PHE A 126 -10.09 -2.36 -2.66
CA PHE A 126 -9.46 -1.21 -2.05
C PHE A 126 -7.95 -1.29 -2.25
N VAL A 127 -7.34 -0.18 -2.62
CA VAL A 127 -5.90 -0.01 -2.56
C VAL A 127 -5.57 0.43 -1.14
N PHE A 128 -4.64 -0.26 -0.49
CA PHE A 128 -4.15 0.11 0.82
C PHE A 128 -2.70 0.56 0.75
N LEU A 129 -2.37 1.50 1.60
CA LEU A 129 -1.00 1.92 1.87
C LEU A 129 -0.78 1.85 3.37
N ILE A 130 0.21 1.07 3.78
CA ILE A 130 0.59 0.89 5.17
C ILE A 130 1.93 1.53 5.38
N SER A 131 2.00 2.49 6.29
CA SER A 131 3.26 3.02 6.81
C SER A 131 3.57 2.40 8.17
N TYR A 132 4.80 1.99 8.35
CA TYR A 132 5.26 1.30 9.55
C TYR A 132 6.63 1.80 9.98
N TRP A 133 6.93 1.64 11.26
CA TRP A 133 8.19 2.00 11.88
C TRP A 133 8.96 0.74 12.28
N GLY A 134 10.17 0.61 11.76
CA GLY A 134 11.06 -0.48 12.09
C GLY A 134 10.93 -1.70 11.20
N GLU A 135 12.05 -2.38 11.00
CA GLU A 135 12.17 -3.51 10.08
C GLU A 135 11.38 -4.74 10.52
N GLN A 136 11.32 -4.99 11.83
CA GLN A 136 10.59 -6.13 12.39
C GLN A 136 9.08 -6.02 12.13
N ILE A 137 8.53 -4.82 12.28
CA ILE A 137 7.11 -4.55 11.98
C ILE A 137 6.85 -4.68 10.48
N GLY A 138 7.77 -4.19 9.65
CA GLY A 138 7.70 -4.33 8.20
C GLY A 138 7.61 -5.78 7.74
N GLN A 139 8.39 -6.68 8.32
CA GLN A 139 8.32 -8.11 8.01
C GLN A 139 7.00 -8.74 8.42
N LYS A 140 6.44 -8.35 9.57
CA LYS A 140 5.12 -8.80 10.01
C LYS A 140 4.01 -8.33 9.10
N VAL A 141 4.02 -7.06 8.72
CA VAL A 141 3.07 -6.46 7.79
C VAL A 141 3.12 -7.16 6.44
N LYS A 142 4.32 -7.41 5.92
CA LYS A 142 4.49 -8.13 4.65
C LYS A 142 3.87 -9.51 4.67
N LYS A 143 4.09 -10.28 5.73
CA LYS A 143 3.48 -11.60 5.90
C LYS A 143 1.96 -11.54 5.93
N ILE A 144 1.38 -10.53 6.59
CA ILE A 144 -0.07 -10.34 6.62
C ILE A 144 -0.59 -10.00 5.21
N CYS A 145 0.07 -9.11 4.49
CA CYS A 145 -0.30 -8.76 3.13
C CYS A 145 -0.28 -9.97 2.19
N ASP A 146 0.73 -10.81 2.31
CA ASP A 146 0.85 -12.05 1.50
C ASP A 146 -0.30 -13.04 1.77
N CYS A 147 -0.87 -13.04 2.97
CA CYS A 147 -2.03 -13.88 3.31
C CYS A 147 -3.35 -13.40 2.73
N TYR A 148 -3.49 -12.10 2.46
CA TYR A 148 -4.75 -11.48 2.01
C TYR A 148 -4.76 -11.05 0.55
N HIS A 149 -3.68 -11.28 -0.15
CA HIS A 149 -3.54 -10.94 -1.57
C HIS A 149 -4.21 -11.96 -2.50
#